data_f997439df092af7f110f2bf3d26a7f87
#
_entry.id   f997439df092af7f110f2bf3d26a7f87
#
_cell.length_a   1.000
_cell.length_b   1.000
_cell.length_c   1.000
_cell.angle_alpha   90.00
_cell.angle_beta   90.00
_cell.angle_gamma   90.00
#
_symmetry.space_group_name_H-M   'P 1'
#
loop_
_entity.id
_entity.type
_entity.pdbx_description
1 polymer ?
#
loop_
_entity_poly.entity_id
_entity_poly.type
_entity_poly.pdbx_seq_one_letter_code
_entity_poly.pdbx_strand_id
1 'polypeptide(L)'
;MRKRIVHLRGLALAQVPATEAPGVLPGKQQNDIPILEDAYLDWSDGVITGFGTMSELARLESEGYGLGEAPEEVLDGTGRWVLPGFVDSHTHAVFAAPREQEFALRIKGATYQEIAASGGGILNSARALAAKSETQLVDEALPRLEALMRTGTTAIEIKSGYGLSLDSERKMLRVVAELKKHSPLDVRSTYLGLHAVPTDFAGGKAAYTEAALNHWLPRLV
;
A
#
# COMPACT_ATOMS: atom_id res chain seq x y z
N MET A 1 -23.43 -6.24 10.32
CA MET A 1 -24.16 -6.48 9.06
C MET A 1 -23.49 -7.62 8.31
N ARG A 2 -24.16 -8.80 8.26
CA ARG A 2 -23.59 -10.00 7.61
C ARG A 2 -23.91 -9.99 6.12
N LYS A 3 -22.89 -10.24 5.31
CA LYS A 3 -22.95 -10.32 3.85
C LYS A 3 -22.40 -11.65 3.37
N ARG A 4 -22.86 -12.10 2.22
CA ARG A 4 -22.39 -13.32 1.57
C ARG A 4 -22.19 -13.09 0.08
N ILE A 5 -21.13 -13.62 -0.49
CA ILE A 5 -20.98 -13.81 -1.93
C ILE A 5 -21.01 -15.31 -2.24
N VAL A 6 -21.75 -15.70 -3.28
CA VAL A 6 -21.97 -17.09 -3.69
C VAL A 6 -21.54 -17.33 -5.13
N HIS A 7 -21.39 -18.60 -5.50
CA HIS A 7 -21.04 -19.04 -6.86
C HIS A 7 -19.73 -18.44 -7.38
N LEU A 8 -18.78 -18.21 -6.46
CA LEU A 8 -17.43 -17.78 -6.87
C LEU A 8 -16.79 -18.87 -7.74
N ARG A 9 -16.26 -18.47 -8.91
CA ARG A 9 -15.46 -19.39 -9.74
C ARG A 9 -14.25 -19.91 -8.99
N GLY A 10 -13.64 -19.08 -8.14
CA GLY A 10 -12.55 -19.48 -7.27
C GLY A 10 -12.38 -18.55 -6.07
N LEU A 11 -12.08 -19.14 -4.93
CA LEU A 11 -11.67 -18.46 -3.71
C LEU A 11 -10.25 -18.93 -3.36
N ALA A 12 -9.29 -18.04 -3.49
CA ALA A 12 -7.93 -18.32 -3.06
C ALA A 12 -7.77 -18.11 -1.56
N LEU A 13 -7.27 -19.14 -0.88
CA LEU A 13 -7.10 -19.12 0.56
C LEU A 13 -5.69 -18.59 0.90
N ALA A 14 -5.61 -17.62 1.80
CA ALA A 14 -4.35 -17.25 2.39
C ALA A 14 -3.84 -18.41 3.25
N GLN A 15 -2.67 -18.97 2.92
CA GLN A 15 -2.05 -19.95 3.78
C GLN A 15 -1.55 -19.25 5.05
N VAL A 16 -2.18 -19.56 6.19
CA VAL A 16 -1.64 -19.24 7.50
C VAL A 16 -0.89 -20.49 7.96
N PRO A 17 0.45 -20.45 8.12
CA PRO A 17 1.17 -21.60 8.64
C PRO A 17 0.61 -22.01 9.99
N ALA A 18 0.43 -23.32 10.20
CA ALA A 18 -0.07 -23.89 11.45
C ALA A 18 0.92 -23.77 12.64
N THR A 19 2.05 -23.10 12.46
CA THR A 19 3.08 -22.92 13.48
C THR A 19 2.99 -21.53 14.12
N GLU A 20 3.28 -21.44 15.38
CA GLU A 20 3.15 -20.29 16.31
C GLU A 20 3.86 -18.97 15.90
N ALA A 21 4.60 -18.95 14.81
CA ALA A 21 5.13 -17.72 14.25
C ALA A 21 4.22 -17.23 13.10
N PRO A 22 3.94 -15.91 12.97
CA PRO A 22 3.29 -15.37 11.79
C PRO A 22 4.17 -15.74 10.58
N GLY A 23 3.79 -16.82 9.89
CA GLY A 23 4.67 -17.50 8.98
C GLY A 23 4.76 -16.77 7.66
N VAL A 24 5.96 -16.37 7.33
CA VAL A 24 6.34 -16.10 5.96
C VAL A 24 6.40 -17.44 5.24
N LEU A 25 5.61 -17.63 4.19
CA LEU A 25 5.75 -18.80 3.32
C LEU A 25 7.08 -18.70 2.56
N PRO A 26 8.02 -19.63 2.75
CA PRO A 26 9.30 -19.56 2.06
C PRO A 26 9.16 -19.89 0.58
N GLY A 27 9.75 -19.06 -0.28
CA GLY A 27 10.01 -19.22 -1.70
C GLY A 27 9.07 -20.13 -2.50
N LYS A 28 9.40 -21.41 -2.62
CA LYS A 28 8.64 -22.36 -3.44
C LYS A 28 7.21 -22.62 -2.94
N GLN A 29 6.94 -22.50 -1.64
CA GLN A 29 5.61 -22.69 -1.08
C GLN A 29 4.65 -21.54 -1.42
N GLN A 30 5.15 -20.41 -1.86
CA GLN A 30 4.31 -19.30 -2.33
C GLN A 30 3.58 -19.61 -3.64
N ASN A 31 4.02 -20.64 -4.38
CA ASN A 31 3.37 -21.07 -5.62
C ASN A 31 2.14 -21.96 -5.38
N ASP A 32 2.00 -22.52 -4.18
CA ASP A 32 0.92 -23.45 -3.84
C ASP A 32 -0.17 -22.69 -3.09
N ILE A 33 -1.01 -21.98 -3.83
CA ILE A 33 -2.17 -21.27 -3.27
C ILE A 33 -3.37 -22.21 -3.34
N PRO A 34 -3.93 -22.67 -2.20
CA PRO A 34 -5.14 -23.45 -2.20
C PRO A 34 -6.31 -22.66 -2.78
N ILE A 35 -7.07 -23.27 -3.67
CA ILE A 35 -8.22 -22.66 -4.32
C ILE A 35 -9.45 -23.54 -4.06
N LEU A 36 -10.53 -22.92 -3.58
CA LEU A 36 -11.85 -23.53 -3.57
C LEU A 36 -12.61 -23.08 -4.82
N GLU A 37 -13.04 -24.05 -5.62
CA GLU A 37 -13.90 -23.79 -6.78
C GLU A 37 -15.38 -23.83 -6.37
N ASP A 38 -16.26 -23.16 -7.10
CA ASP A 38 -17.68 -23.01 -6.79
C ASP A 38 -17.90 -22.70 -5.31
N ALA A 39 -17.36 -21.58 -4.87
CA ALA A 39 -17.19 -21.23 -3.47
C ALA A 39 -18.16 -20.13 -3.02
N TYR A 40 -18.33 -20.06 -1.70
CA TYR A 40 -18.97 -18.93 -1.02
C TYR A 40 -18.00 -18.29 -0.01
N LEU A 41 -18.26 -17.04 0.34
CA LEU A 41 -17.57 -16.30 1.40
C LEU A 41 -18.58 -15.46 2.16
N ASP A 42 -18.57 -15.58 3.48
CA ASP A 42 -19.36 -14.80 4.42
C ASP A 42 -18.44 -13.82 5.19
N TRP A 43 -18.93 -12.62 5.41
CA TRP A 43 -18.26 -11.67 6.29
C TRP A 43 -19.27 -10.79 7.03
N SER A 44 -18.86 -10.28 8.19
CA SER A 44 -19.60 -9.30 8.98
C SER A 44 -18.63 -8.29 9.55
N ASP A 45 -18.95 -7.00 9.40
CA ASP A 45 -18.19 -5.90 9.99
C ASP A 45 -16.66 -5.94 9.68
N GLY A 46 -16.34 -6.31 8.43
CA GLY A 46 -14.96 -6.40 7.94
C GLY A 46 -14.22 -7.69 8.33
N VAL A 47 -14.89 -8.64 8.99
CA VAL A 47 -14.31 -9.92 9.41
C VAL A 47 -14.94 -11.06 8.62
N ILE A 48 -14.12 -11.95 8.04
CA ILE A 48 -14.58 -13.18 7.41
C ILE A 48 -15.14 -14.10 8.49
N THR A 49 -16.40 -14.51 8.33
CA THR A 49 -17.13 -15.36 9.29
C THR A 49 -17.35 -16.78 8.80
N GLY A 50 -17.19 -17.03 7.50
CA GLY A 50 -17.32 -18.36 6.93
C GLY A 50 -16.91 -18.39 5.46
N PHE A 51 -16.49 -19.55 5.00
CA PHE A 51 -16.22 -19.83 3.60
C PHE A 51 -16.24 -21.34 3.36
N GLY A 52 -16.41 -21.73 2.12
CA GLY A 52 -16.44 -23.14 1.70
C GLY A 52 -16.92 -23.28 0.27
N THR A 53 -17.21 -24.50 -0.13
CA THR A 53 -17.84 -24.77 -1.42
C THR A 53 -19.35 -24.57 -1.36
N MET A 54 -20.01 -24.34 -2.50
CA MET A 54 -21.48 -24.23 -2.57
C MET A 54 -22.17 -25.51 -2.11
N SER A 55 -21.55 -26.67 -2.35
CA SER A 55 -22.09 -27.98 -1.85
C SER A 55 -22.04 -28.07 -0.32
N GLU A 56 -20.98 -27.56 0.31
CA GLU A 56 -20.90 -27.48 1.77
C GLU A 56 -21.94 -26.50 2.34
N LEU A 57 -22.12 -25.35 1.69
CA LEU A 57 -23.15 -24.40 2.08
C LEU A 57 -24.52 -25.01 2.06
N ALA A 58 -24.90 -25.67 0.95
CA ALA A 58 -26.22 -26.35 0.81
C ALA A 58 -26.43 -27.42 1.87
N ARG A 59 -25.39 -28.18 2.21
CA ARG A 59 -25.45 -29.18 3.29
C ARG A 59 -25.69 -28.51 4.64
N LEU A 60 -24.92 -27.47 4.99
CA LEU A 60 -25.07 -26.76 6.26
C LEU A 60 -26.47 -26.14 6.41
N GLU A 61 -27.02 -25.58 5.33
CA GLU A 61 -28.34 -24.99 5.30
C GLU A 61 -29.44 -26.09 5.51
N SER A 62 -29.27 -27.27 4.89
CA SER A 62 -30.21 -28.38 5.02
C SER A 62 -30.19 -29.02 6.42
N GLU A 63 -29.03 -29.05 7.05
CA GLU A 63 -28.86 -29.64 8.40
C GLU A 63 -29.23 -28.66 9.53
N GLY A 64 -29.52 -27.38 9.18
CA GLY A 64 -29.82 -26.34 10.15
C GLY A 64 -28.64 -25.95 11.02
N TYR A 65 -27.42 -26.31 10.58
CA TYR A 65 -26.21 -26.04 11.33
C TYR A 65 -25.73 -24.60 11.14
N GLY A 66 -25.76 -23.85 12.24
CA GLY A 66 -24.72 -22.89 12.66
C GLY A 66 -24.32 -21.78 11.73
N LEU A 67 -25.07 -21.46 10.69
CA LEU A 67 -24.74 -20.30 9.84
C LEU A 67 -25.04 -18.93 10.51
N GLY A 68 -25.51 -18.96 11.78
CA GLY A 68 -25.94 -17.75 12.49
C GLY A 68 -27.19 -17.14 11.82
N GLU A 69 -27.36 -15.83 11.97
CA GLU A 69 -28.43 -15.09 11.27
C GLU A 69 -28.20 -15.12 9.76
N ALA A 70 -29.30 -15.18 9.00
CA ALA A 70 -29.26 -15.11 7.54
C ALA A 70 -28.50 -13.85 7.08
N PRO A 71 -27.72 -13.92 5.99
CA PRO A 71 -27.06 -12.73 5.48
C PRO A 71 -28.10 -11.70 5.04
N GLU A 72 -27.85 -10.44 5.38
CA GLU A 72 -28.70 -9.31 4.99
C GLU A 72 -28.54 -8.97 3.48
N GLU A 73 -27.39 -9.32 2.92
CA GLU A 73 -27.08 -9.12 1.50
C GLU A 73 -26.37 -10.35 0.94
N VAL A 74 -26.87 -10.83 -0.20
CA VAL A 74 -26.24 -11.90 -0.98
C VAL A 74 -25.84 -11.38 -2.34
N LEU A 75 -24.56 -11.49 -2.66
CA LEU A 75 -23.97 -11.07 -3.92
C LEU A 75 -23.76 -12.27 -4.84
N ASP A 76 -24.06 -12.13 -6.12
CA ASP A 76 -23.71 -13.13 -7.13
C ASP A 76 -22.25 -12.97 -7.56
N GLY A 77 -21.44 -13.98 -7.30
CA GLY A 77 -20.03 -14.10 -7.65
C GLY A 77 -19.74 -14.91 -8.89
N THR A 78 -20.78 -15.27 -9.68
CA THR A 78 -20.60 -16.10 -10.88
C THR A 78 -19.52 -15.58 -11.81
N GLY A 79 -18.53 -16.43 -12.11
CA GLY A 79 -17.37 -16.11 -12.96
C GLY A 79 -16.28 -15.27 -12.28
N ARG A 80 -16.48 -14.84 -11.05
CA ARG A 80 -15.53 -13.99 -10.30
C ARG A 80 -14.60 -14.81 -9.44
N TRP A 81 -13.46 -14.21 -9.15
CA TRP A 81 -12.47 -14.71 -8.20
C TRP A 81 -12.40 -13.81 -6.98
N VAL A 82 -12.21 -14.41 -5.82
CA VAL A 82 -11.81 -13.69 -4.61
C VAL A 82 -10.39 -14.10 -4.26
N LEU A 83 -9.54 -13.11 -4.07
CA LEU A 83 -8.13 -13.24 -3.72
C LEU A 83 -7.87 -12.46 -2.42
N PRO A 84 -6.84 -12.82 -1.63
CA PRO A 84 -6.30 -11.92 -0.62
C PRO A 84 -5.92 -10.59 -1.25
N GLY A 85 -6.20 -9.49 -0.56
CA GLY A 85 -5.85 -8.16 -1.04
C GLY A 85 -4.35 -8.00 -1.21
N PHE A 86 -3.92 -7.26 -2.23
CA PHE A 86 -2.50 -7.02 -2.46
C PHE A 86 -1.92 -6.07 -1.40
N VAL A 87 -0.70 -6.38 -0.98
CA VAL A 87 0.09 -5.54 -0.08
C VAL A 87 1.22 -4.90 -0.88
N ASP A 88 1.18 -3.58 -1.05
CA ASP A 88 2.26 -2.84 -1.68
C ASP A 88 3.23 -2.33 -0.62
N SER A 89 4.34 -3.03 -0.46
CA SER A 89 5.33 -2.78 0.60
C SER A 89 6.38 -1.72 0.25
N HIS A 90 6.29 -1.05 -0.91
CA HIS A 90 7.27 -0.04 -1.29
C HIS A 90 6.68 1.02 -2.21
N THR A 91 6.14 2.08 -1.62
CA THR A 91 5.68 3.23 -2.40
C THR A 91 6.21 4.55 -1.88
N HIS A 92 6.17 5.56 -2.75
CA HIS A 92 6.33 6.96 -2.43
C HIS A 92 5.11 7.72 -2.95
N ALA A 93 3.92 7.42 -2.41
CA ALA A 93 2.66 8.01 -2.89
C ALA A 93 2.57 9.53 -2.64
N VAL A 94 3.34 10.05 -1.68
CA VAL A 94 3.43 11.49 -1.37
C VAL A 94 4.59 12.10 -2.11
N PHE A 95 4.32 12.81 -3.19
CA PHE A 95 5.30 13.59 -3.96
C PHE A 95 4.62 14.77 -4.66
N ALA A 96 5.40 15.81 -4.97
CA ALA A 96 4.88 17.08 -5.48
C ALA A 96 5.16 17.35 -6.96
N ALA A 97 6.17 16.70 -7.53
CA ALA A 97 6.56 16.89 -8.92
C ALA A 97 6.71 15.53 -9.60
N PRO A 98 5.82 15.18 -10.52
CA PRO A 98 6.03 14.04 -11.38
C PRO A 98 7.23 14.28 -12.30
N ARG A 99 7.83 13.18 -12.80
CA ARG A 99 9.10 13.21 -13.53
C ARG A 99 8.95 12.84 -15.01
N GLU A 100 7.80 13.12 -15.62
CA GLU A 100 7.50 12.77 -17.01
C GLU A 100 8.46 13.47 -17.99
N GLN A 101 8.82 14.71 -17.70
CA GLN A 101 9.77 15.45 -18.55
C GLN A 101 11.17 14.81 -18.51
N GLU A 102 11.60 14.34 -17.33
CA GLU A 102 12.87 13.63 -17.21
C GLU A 102 12.82 12.28 -17.95
N PHE A 103 11.68 11.59 -17.86
CA PHE A 103 11.45 10.35 -18.62
C PHE A 103 11.52 10.60 -20.13
N ALA A 104 10.88 11.65 -20.62
CA ALA A 104 10.95 12.05 -22.03
C ALA A 104 12.39 12.39 -22.47
N LEU A 105 13.17 13.06 -21.62
CA LEU A 105 14.58 13.35 -21.89
C LEU A 105 15.43 12.08 -21.96
N ARG A 106 15.17 11.11 -21.07
CA ARG A 106 15.86 9.80 -21.08
C ARG A 106 15.57 9.02 -22.35
N ILE A 107 14.31 9.01 -22.83
CA ILE A 107 13.96 8.39 -24.11
C ILE A 107 14.72 9.04 -25.28
N LYS A 108 14.98 10.35 -25.21
CA LYS A 108 15.76 11.09 -26.20
C LYS A 108 17.27 10.89 -26.04
N GLY A 109 17.72 10.06 -25.09
CA GLY A 109 19.14 9.73 -24.89
C GLY A 109 19.88 10.60 -23.87
N ALA A 110 19.19 11.49 -23.16
CA ALA A 110 19.85 12.31 -22.13
C ALA A 110 20.36 11.43 -20.97
N THR A 111 21.56 11.73 -20.52
CA THR A 111 22.18 11.09 -19.37
C THR A 111 21.58 11.59 -18.06
N TYR A 112 21.76 10.83 -16.98
CA TYR A 112 21.35 11.26 -15.65
C TYR A 112 21.99 12.60 -15.23
N GLN A 113 23.25 12.81 -15.60
CA GLN A 113 24.00 14.04 -15.30
C GLN A 113 23.43 15.25 -16.02
N GLU A 114 23.08 15.12 -17.31
CA GLU A 114 22.43 16.18 -18.08
C GLU A 114 21.06 16.56 -17.53
N ILE A 115 20.26 15.57 -17.12
CA ILE A 115 18.95 15.79 -16.48
C ILE A 115 19.13 16.50 -15.14
N ALA A 116 20.09 16.09 -14.32
CA ALA A 116 20.39 16.74 -13.05
C ALA A 116 20.89 18.19 -13.25
N ALA A 117 21.73 18.43 -14.23
CA ALA A 117 22.25 19.77 -14.59
C ALA A 117 21.13 20.71 -15.10
N SER A 118 20.09 20.17 -15.75
CA SER A 118 18.90 20.94 -16.19
C SER A 118 17.90 21.25 -15.05
N GLY A 119 18.26 20.96 -13.80
CA GLY A 119 17.43 21.22 -12.62
C GLY A 119 16.45 20.10 -12.28
N GLY A 120 16.53 18.94 -12.94
CA GLY A 120 15.76 17.75 -12.65
C GLY A 120 16.30 16.97 -11.43
N GLY A 121 15.79 15.78 -11.25
CA GLY A 121 16.20 14.87 -10.19
C GLY A 121 15.53 15.11 -8.85
N ILE A 122 16.04 14.42 -7.82
CA ILE A 122 15.44 14.40 -6.50
C ILE A 122 15.41 15.77 -5.81
N LEU A 123 16.37 16.65 -6.08
CA LEU A 123 16.41 18.00 -5.51
C LEU A 123 15.24 18.86 -6.02
N ASN A 124 14.84 18.69 -7.28
CA ASN A 124 13.67 19.37 -7.82
C ASN A 124 12.39 18.86 -7.13
N SER A 125 12.25 17.55 -6.98
CA SER A 125 11.13 16.94 -6.27
C SER A 125 11.05 17.43 -4.81
N ALA A 126 12.20 17.52 -4.12
CA ALA A 126 12.27 18.02 -2.75
C ALA A 126 11.86 19.49 -2.63
N ARG A 127 12.33 20.35 -3.54
CA ARG A 127 11.94 21.78 -3.57
C ARG A 127 10.45 21.95 -3.84
N ALA A 128 9.91 21.22 -4.80
CA ALA A 128 8.49 21.26 -5.11
C ALA A 128 7.63 20.78 -3.90
N LEU A 129 8.07 19.73 -3.22
CA LEU A 129 7.42 19.22 -2.01
C LEU A 129 7.50 20.23 -0.86
N ALA A 130 8.64 20.86 -0.66
CA ALA A 130 8.81 21.90 0.37
C ALA A 130 7.88 23.10 0.16
N ALA A 131 7.62 23.47 -1.08
CA ALA A 131 6.75 24.60 -1.44
C ALA A 131 5.27 24.35 -1.27
N LYS A 132 4.80 23.08 -1.27
CA LYS A 132 3.38 22.73 -1.12
C LYS A 132 2.96 22.61 0.33
N SER A 133 1.69 22.97 0.61
CA SER A 133 1.06 22.72 1.90
C SER A 133 0.77 21.21 2.11
N GLU A 134 0.54 20.82 3.37
CA GLU A 134 0.12 19.45 3.70
C GLU A 134 -1.19 19.10 2.99
N THR A 135 -2.17 20.01 2.97
CA THR A 135 -3.46 19.83 2.30
C THR A 135 -3.28 19.57 0.80
N GLN A 136 -2.49 20.38 0.11
CA GLN A 136 -2.21 20.16 -1.32
C GLN A 136 -1.58 18.80 -1.59
N LEU A 137 -0.67 18.34 -0.73
CA LEU A 137 -0.04 17.02 -0.87
C LEU A 137 -1.02 15.89 -0.60
N VAL A 138 -1.97 16.06 0.32
CA VAL A 138 -3.07 15.10 0.57
C VAL A 138 -3.96 15.02 -0.65
N ASP A 139 -4.45 16.15 -1.16
CA ASP A 139 -5.34 16.21 -2.32
C ASP A 139 -4.73 15.57 -3.57
N GLU A 140 -3.43 15.73 -3.76
CA GLU A 140 -2.70 15.10 -4.87
C GLU A 140 -2.42 13.62 -4.67
N ALA A 141 -2.28 13.14 -3.43
CA ALA A 141 -1.98 11.75 -3.13
C ALA A 141 -3.23 10.85 -3.13
N LEU A 142 -4.40 11.36 -2.71
CA LEU A 142 -5.64 10.60 -2.66
C LEU A 142 -6.00 9.91 -3.98
N PRO A 143 -5.97 10.58 -5.15
CA PRO A 143 -6.25 9.91 -6.43
C PRO A 143 -5.26 8.79 -6.77
N ARG A 144 -4.01 8.89 -6.29
CA ARG A 144 -3.01 7.83 -6.47
C ARG A 144 -3.37 6.59 -5.65
N LEU A 145 -3.80 6.79 -4.40
CA LEU A 145 -4.28 5.70 -3.55
C LEU A 145 -5.52 5.03 -4.14
N GLU A 146 -6.46 5.83 -4.65
CA GLU A 146 -7.64 5.29 -5.35
C GLU A 146 -7.28 4.44 -6.57
N ALA A 147 -6.29 4.88 -7.35
CA ALA A 147 -5.81 4.12 -8.50
C ALA A 147 -5.21 2.77 -8.07
N LEU A 148 -4.45 2.73 -6.98
CA LEU A 148 -3.90 1.50 -6.40
C LEU A 148 -5.01 0.57 -5.88
N MET A 149 -6.02 1.10 -5.19
CA MET A 149 -7.18 0.31 -4.76
C MET A 149 -7.94 -0.33 -5.92
N ARG A 150 -8.09 0.38 -7.03
CA ARG A 150 -8.75 -0.16 -8.25
C ARG A 150 -8.01 -1.34 -8.85
N THR A 151 -6.73 -1.53 -8.54
CA THR A 151 -5.92 -2.67 -8.98
C THR A 151 -5.82 -3.78 -7.92
N GLY A 152 -6.56 -3.64 -6.80
CA GLY A 152 -6.65 -4.68 -5.77
C GLY A 152 -5.72 -4.49 -4.57
N THR A 153 -5.01 -3.37 -4.46
CA THR A 153 -4.22 -3.05 -3.27
C THR A 153 -5.14 -2.76 -2.09
N THR A 154 -4.91 -3.41 -0.96
CA THR A 154 -5.66 -3.23 0.30
C THR A 154 -4.79 -2.71 1.44
N ALA A 155 -3.48 -2.93 1.37
CA ALA A 155 -2.50 -2.41 2.32
C ALA A 155 -1.32 -1.80 1.58
N ILE A 156 -0.79 -0.70 2.10
CA ILE A 156 0.29 0.05 1.45
C ILE A 156 1.28 0.60 2.46
N GLU A 157 2.57 0.46 2.16
CA GLU A 157 3.62 1.18 2.86
C GLU A 157 3.99 2.44 2.07
N ILE A 158 3.86 3.61 2.71
CA ILE A 158 4.25 4.90 2.12
C ILE A 158 5.52 5.39 2.82
N LYS A 159 6.58 5.45 2.06
CA LYS A 159 7.90 5.92 2.53
C LYS A 159 8.05 7.41 2.31
N SER A 160 8.66 8.10 3.27
CA SER A 160 9.20 9.44 3.08
C SER A 160 10.50 9.40 2.26
N GLY A 161 11.35 10.40 2.34
CA GLY A 161 12.67 10.40 1.68
C GLY A 161 12.81 11.37 0.51
N TYR A 162 11.75 12.10 0.17
CA TYR A 162 11.79 13.22 -0.78
C TYR A 162 11.80 14.59 -0.09
N GLY A 163 11.77 14.62 1.25
CA GLY A 163 11.83 15.87 2.00
C GLY A 163 13.23 16.46 2.09
N LEU A 164 14.23 15.61 2.28
CA LEU A 164 15.67 15.95 2.41
C LEU A 164 15.99 16.98 3.51
N SER A 165 15.06 17.23 4.40
CA SER A 165 15.20 18.08 5.59
C SER A 165 14.25 17.61 6.68
N LEU A 166 14.54 17.91 7.95
CA LEU A 166 13.68 17.53 9.06
C LEU A 166 12.22 17.97 8.85
N ASP A 167 12.02 19.22 8.47
CA ASP A 167 10.66 19.78 8.35
C ASP A 167 9.89 19.19 7.18
N SER A 168 10.55 18.95 6.04
CA SER A 168 9.91 18.35 4.88
C SER A 168 9.66 16.85 5.07
N GLU A 169 10.57 16.11 5.72
CA GLU A 169 10.33 14.70 6.08
C GLU A 169 9.16 14.57 7.07
N ARG A 170 9.12 15.45 8.09
CA ARG A 170 8.00 15.53 9.02
C ARG A 170 6.69 15.86 8.32
N LYS A 171 6.70 16.80 7.37
CA LYS A 171 5.55 17.14 6.53
C LYS A 171 5.05 15.91 5.79
N MET A 172 5.93 15.16 5.13
CA MET A 172 5.54 13.92 4.44
C MET A 172 4.86 12.93 5.38
N LEU A 173 5.44 12.66 6.54
CA LEU A 173 4.86 11.72 7.51
C LEU A 173 3.50 12.18 8.04
N ARG A 174 3.28 13.49 8.23
CA ARG A 174 1.98 14.06 8.60
C ARG A 174 0.95 13.89 7.48
N VAL A 175 1.35 14.12 6.23
CA VAL A 175 0.51 13.85 5.06
C VAL A 175 0.10 12.39 5.01
N VAL A 176 1.02 11.45 5.24
CA VAL A 176 0.70 10.01 5.29
C VAL A 176 -0.29 9.71 6.43
N ALA A 177 -0.11 10.30 7.60
CA ALA A 177 -1.04 10.15 8.72
C ALA A 177 -2.45 10.69 8.40
N GLU A 178 -2.54 11.78 7.62
CA GLU A 178 -3.82 12.32 7.16
C GLU A 178 -4.47 11.42 6.09
N LEU A 179 -3.71 10.93 5.12
CA LEU A 179 -4.18 9.98 4.11
C LEU A 179 -4.80 8.72 4.73
N LYS A 180 -4.23 8.23 5.82
CA LYS A 180 -4.78 7.10 6.58
C LYS A 180 -6.21 7.32 7.09
N LYS A 181 -6.61 8.57 7.35
CA LYS A 181 -7.96 8.91 7.81
C LYS A 181 -8.97 8.97 6.65
N HIS A 182 -8.50 9.24 5.44
CA HIS A 182 -9.33 9.48 4.26
C HIS A 182 -9.35 8.30 3.27
N SER A 183 -8.58 7.25 3.53
CA SER A 183 -8.51 6.07 2.67
C SER A 183 -8.90 4.81 3.43
N PRO A 184 -9.62 3.87 2.82
CA PRO A 184 -9.90 2.55 3.43
C PRO A 184 -8.68 1.61 3.42
N LEU A 185 -7.56 1.99 2.79
CA LEU A 185 -6.33 1.20 2.79
C LEU A 185 -5.74 1.10 4.21
N ASP A 186 -5.18 -0.06 4.55
CA ASP A 186 -4.24 -0.13 5.70
C ASP A 186 -2.93 0.55 5.29
N VAL A 187 -2.75 1.79 5.77
CA VAL A 187 -1.58 2.60 5.43
C VAL A 187 -0.53 2.49 6.53
N ARG A 188 0.68 2.12 6.15
CA ARG A 188 1.88 2.15 7.00
C ARG A 188 2.83 3.24 6.54
N SER A 189 3.33 4.04 7.46
CA SER A 189 4.32 5.08 7.18
C SER A 189 5.72 4.61 7.55
N THR A 190 6.69 4.94 6.71
CA THR A 190 8.10 4.64 6.97
C THR A 190 8.94 5.89 6.75
N TYR A 191 9.72 6.27 7.76
CA TYR A 191 10.73 7.30 7.60
C TYR A 191 11.91 6.75 6.80
N LEU A 192 12.21 7.37 5.67
CA LEU A 192 13.31 6.99 4.77
C LEU A 192 14.26 8.19 4.54
N GLY A 193 14.69 8.86 5.60
CA GLY A 193 15.50 10.09 5.52
C GLY A 193 16.85 9.93 4.81
N LEU A 194 17.36 8.71 4.68
CA LEU A 194 18.60 8.41 3.95
C LEU A 194 18.36 7.95 2.50
N HIS A 195 17.16 8.19 1.95
CA HIS A 195 16.84 7.84 0.56
C HIS A 195 17.75 8.51 -0.46
N ALA A 196 18.08 9.77 -0.22
CA ALA A 196 19.07 10.52 -0.99
C ALA A 196 19.76 11.56 -0.09
N VAL A 197 20.93 12.01 -0.52
CA VAL A 197 21.70 13.07 0.15
C VAL A 197 21.71 14.31 -0.75
N PRO A 198 21.25 15.47 -0.26
CA PRO A 198 21.38 16.72 -0.99
C PRO A 198 22.86 17.05 -1.24
N THR A 199 23.18 17.45 -2.45
CA THR A 199 24.57 17.80 -2.83
C THR A 199 25.07 19.07 -2.15
N ASP A 200 24.15 19.92 -1.71
CA ASP A 200 24.39 21.23 -1.07
C ASP A 200 24.25 21.17 0.47
N PHE A 201 24.11 19.99 1.06
CA PHE A 201 24.02 19.87 2.51
C PHE A 201 25.37 20.23 3.18
N ALA A 202 25.31 21.16 4.13
CA ALA A 202 26.51 21.63 4.86
C ALA A 202 27.20 20.46 5.58
N GLY A 203 28.47 20.23 5.33
CA GLY A 203 29.23 19.11 5.87
C GLY A 203 29.07 17.78 5.07
N GLY A 204 28.33 17.79 3.96
CA GLY A 204 28.24 16.68 3.03
C GLY A 204 27.55 15.45 3.56
N LYS A 205 27.82 14.29 2.94
CA LYS A 205 27.11 13.02 3.22
C LYS A 205 27.22 12.58 4.68
N ALA A 206 28.37 12.71 5.31
CA ALA A 206 28.56 12.27 6.69
C ALA A 206 27.71 13.09 7.66
N ALA A 207 27.72 14.43 7.52
CA ALA A 207 26.92 15.32 8.34
C ALA A 207 25.41 15.13 8.10
N TYR A 208 24.99 14.87 6.85
CA TYR A 208 23.60 14.55 6.55
C TYR A 208 23.16 13.24 7.22
N THR A 209 23.98 12.19 7.13
CA THR A 209 23.68 10.89 7.76
C THR A 209 23.56 11.04 9.28
N GLU A 210 24.47 11.76 9.90
CA GLU A 210 24.43 12.07 11.33
C GLU A 210 23.15 12.82 11.70
N ALA A 211 22.82 13.88 10.95
CA ALA A 211 21.59 14.63 11.18
C ALA A 211 20.34 13.76 11.04
N ALA A 212 20.24 12.95 9.98
CA ALA A 212 19.09 12.12 9.72
C ALA A 212 18.85 11.04 10.80
N LEU A 213 19.93 10.42 11.28
CA LEU A 213 19.83 9.33 12.26
C LEU A 213 19.72 9.84 13.70
N ASN A 214 20.56 10.79 14.09
CA ASN A 214 20.71 11.15 15.50
C ASN A 214 19.95 12.40 15.91
N HIS A 215 19.56 13.25 14.93
CA HIS A 215 18.82 14.48 15.20
C HIS A 215 17.39 14.47 14.69
N TRP A 216 17.10 13.89 13.51
CA TRP A 216 15.77 13.90 12.94
C TRP A 216 14.93 12.71 13.39
N LEU A 217 15.45 11.49 13.28
CA LEU A 217 14.71 10.28 13.66
C LEU A 217 14.09 10.37 15.06
N PRO A 218 14.80 10.80 16.13
CA PRO A 218 14.20 10.90 17.47
C PRO A 218 13.08 11.96 17.61
N ARG A 219 12.90 12.81 16.59
CA ARG A 219 11.87 13.86 16.56
C ARG A 219 10.70 13.52 15.67
N LEU A 220 10.78 12.39 14.96
CA LEU A 220 9.79 11.92 13.99
C LEU A 220 9.05 10.66 14.46
N VAL A 221 9.59 9.99 15.47
CA VAL A 221 9.03 8.77 16.10
C VAL A 221 8.31 9.12 17.39
#